data_661952926ab48fd4fc19bebe83c1abcd
#
_entry.id   661952926ab48fd4fc19bebe83c1abcd
#
_cell.length_a   1.000
_cell.length_b   1.000
_cell.length_c   1.000
_cell.angle_alpha   90.00
_cell.angle_beta   90.00
_cell.angle_gamma   90.00
#
_symmetry.space_group_name_H-M   'P 1'
#
loop_
_entity.id
_entity.type
_entity.pdbx_description
1 polymer ?
#
loop_
_entity_poly.entity_id
_entity_poly.type
_entity_poly.pdbx_seq_one_letter_code
_entity_poly.pdbx_strand_id
1 'polypeptide(L)'
;MTVAETPTPGAENTGPEVIEQRGRYADELAVGQVYLHRPGRTLTEADNVLFTTLTMNPQALHLDHAYAAAQPFGKPLVNSMLTLSTLVGLAVGQTTQGTLVAQLGLGEIAFPHPVFHGDTLYGRSEVTAVRESSSRPGQRIVTFQMTGENQHGDVVVRAQRTCLMWTASAHAEAKAKQGSMETRA
;
A
#
# COMPACT_ATOMS: atom_id res chain seq x y z
N MET A 1 -17.79 64.76 8.13
CA MET A 1 -17.18 64.02 7.03
C MET A 1 -16.42 62.88 7.66
N THR A 2 -17.03 61.71 7.68
CA THR A 2 -16.46 60.50 8.26
C THR A 2 -15.70 59.78 7.13
N VAL A 3 -14.39 59.65 7.28
CA VAL A 3 -13.53 58.93 6.33
C VAL A 3 -13.75 57.44 6.56
N ALA A 4 -14.24 56.73 5.54
CA ALA A 4 -14.37 55.30 5.56
C ALA A 4 -12.96 54.67 5.52
N GLU A 5 -12.60 53.91 6.56
CA GLU A 5 -11.41 53.07 6.54
C GLU A 5 -11.59 51.95 5.53
N THR A 6 -10.66 51.89 4.59
CA THR A 6 -10.54 50.77 3.61
C THR A 6 -10.05 49.53 4.35
N PRO A 7 -10.68 48.36 4.20
CA PRO A 7 -10.21 47.12 4.84
C PRO A 7 -8.84 46.74 4.28
N THR A 8 -7.89 46.54 5.17
CA THR A 8 -6.54 46.03 4.87
C THR A 8 -6.67 44.65 4.24
N PRO A 9 -5.97 44.33 3.13
CA PRO A 9 -5.97 42.96 2.55
C PRO A 9 -5.43 41.98 3.59
N GLY A 10 -6.09 40.81 3.66
CA GLY A 10 -5.84 39.80 4.69
C GLY A 10 -4.37 39.44 4.85
N ALA A 11 -3.98 39.29 6.11
CA ALA A 11 -2.66 38.81 6.49
C ALA A 11 -2.40 37.44 5.80
N GLU A 12 -1.44 37.40 4.90
CA GLU A 12 -0.93 36.14 4.35
C GLU A 12 -0.44 35.27 5.52
N ASN A 13 -0.87 34.03 5.55
CA ASN A 13 -0.39 33.07 6.53
C ASN A 13 1.11 32.85 6.28
N THR A 14 1.95 33.54 7.06
CA THR A 14 3.42 33.51 6.94
C THR A 14 4.07 32.34 7.68
N GLY A 15 3.27 31.38 8.17
CA GLY A 15 3.77 30.13 8.76
C GLY A 15 4.34 29.19 7.70
N PRO A 16 5.19 28.23 8.10
CA PRO A 16 5.72 27.23 7.17
C PRO A 16 4.58 26.41 6.56
N GLU A 17 4.65 26.16 5.25
CA GLU A 17 3.76 25.22 4.58
C GLU A 17 4.07 23.79 5.05
N VAL A 18 3.11 23.11 5.63
CA VAL A 18 3.25 21.71 6.07
C VAL A 18 2.78 20.79 4.96
N ILE A 19 3.70 20.00 4.41
CA ILE A 19 3.41 19.01 3.38
C ILE A 19 3.42 17.63 4.02
N GLU A 20 2.24 16.97 4.08
CA GLU A 20 2.09 15.60 4.59
C GLU A 20 2.17 14.59 3.44
N GLN A 21 3.06 13.58 3.58
CA GLN A 21 3.11 12.47 2.64
C GLN A 21 1.88 11.57 2.85
N ARG A 22 1.07 11.43 1.82
CA ARG A 22 -0.09 10.53 1.79
C ARG A 22 -0.18 9.74 0.49
N GLY A 23 -1.00 8.69 0.50
CA GLY A 23 -1.48 8.03 -0.71
C GLY A 23 -2.52 8.88 -1.47
N ARG A 24 -3.32 8.24 -2.30
CA ARG A 24 -4.40 8.86 -3.07
C ARG A 24 -5.75 8.70 -2.36
N TYR A 25 -6.58 9.71 -2.42
CA TYR A 25 -7.99 9.53 -2.13
C TYR A 25 -8.68 8.77 -3.27
N ALA A 26 -9.80 8.13 -2.98
CA ALA A 26 -10.51 7.34 -3.98
C ALA A 26 -11.04 8.15 -5.18
N ASP A 27 -11.26 9.45 -5.00
CA ASP A 27 -11.65 10.40 -6.03
C ASP A 27 -10.47 10.91 -6.88
N GLU A 28 -9.23 10.66 -6.46
CA GLU A 28 -8.02 10.91 -7.24
C GLU A 28 -7.61 9.69 -8.11
N LEU A 29 -8.31 8.56 -7.98
CA LEU A 29 -8.01 7.32 -8.68
C LEU A 29 -8.96 7.10 -9.86
N ALA A 30 -8.41 6.75 -11.02
CA ALA A 30 -9.17 6.41 -12.23
C ALA A 30 -8.72 5.07 -12.81
N VAL A 31 -9.67 4.31 -13.37
CA VAL A 31 -9.39 3.04 -14.04
C VAL A 31 -8.35 3.25 -15.15
N GLY A 32 -7.38 2.36 -15.23
CA GLY A 32 -6.27 2.40 -16.19
C GLY A 32 -5.04 3.15 -15.69
N GLN A 33 -5.09 3.84 -14.54
CA GLN A 33 -3.88 4.41 -13.94
C GLN A 33 -2.94 3.30 -13.44
N VAL A 34 -1.65 3.45 -13.74
CA VAL A 34 -0.60 2.53 -13.32
C VAL A 34 0.39 3.24 -12.42
N TYR A 35 0.63 2.67 -11.25
CA TYR A 35 1.60 3.13 -10.26
C TYR A 35 2.81 2.21 -10.24
N LEU A 36 4.01 2.75 -10.47
CA LEU A 36 5.28 2.03 -10.33
C LEU A 36 5.84 2.31 -8.95
N HIS A 37 5.99 1.27 -8.13
CA HIS A 37 6.45 1.40 -6.76
C HIS A 37 7.96 1.31 -6.69
N ARG A 38 8.59 2.42 -6.35
CA ARG A 38 10.04 2.58 -6.22
C ARG A 38 10.38 3.32 -4.92
N PRO A 39 11.55 3.02 -4.28
CA PRO A 39 12.52 1.97 -4.64
C PRO A 39 11.97 0.56 -4.45
N GLY A 40 12.67 -0.44 -5.03
CA GLY A 40 12.42 -1.85 -4.74
C GLY A 40 12.89 -2.25 -3.34
N ARG A 41 12.52 -3.47 -2.90
CA ARG A 41 12.92 -4.04 -1.61
C ARG A 41 13.66 -5.36 -1.83
N THR A 42 14.92 -5.44 -1.43
CA THR A 42 15.67 -6.71 -1.42
C THR A 42 15.21 -7.57 -0.24
N LEU A 43 14.81 -8.80 -0.53
CA LEU A 43 14.35 -9.78 0.47
C LEU A 43 15.56 -10.56 1.00
N THR A 44 15.90 -10.33 2.26
CA THR A 44 17.04 -10.97 2.90
C THR A 44 16.65 -12.29 3.57
N GLU A 45 17.65 -13.13 3.88
CA GLU A 45 17.44 -14.32 4.68
C GLU A 45 16.84 -13.97 6.06
N ALA A 46 17.31 -12.90 6.69
CA ALA A 46 16.79 -12.44 7.98
C ALA A 46 15.29 -12.08 7.90
N ASP A 47 14.87 -11.39 6.84
CA ASP A 47 13.44 -11.10 6.61
C ASP A 47 12.62 -12.40 6.51
N ASN A 48 13.14 -13.38 5.77
CA ASN A 48 12.46 -14.66 5.53
C ASN A 48 12.35 -15.49 6.80
N VAL A 49 13.43 -15.64 7.57
CA VAL A 49 13.44 -16.38 8.83
C VAL A 49 12.49 -15.73 9.84
N LEU A 50 12.57 -14.39 10.01
CA LEU A 50 11.71 -13.66 10.93
C LEU A 50 10.23 -13.83 10.55
N PHE A 51 9.86 -13.58 9.28
CA PHE A 51 8.48 -13.69 8.83
C PHE A 51 7.94 -15.11 8.99
N THR A 52 8.72 -16.11 8.56
CA THR A 52 8.32 -17.51 8.60
C THR A 52 8.11 -18.01 10.02
N THR A 53 8.96 -17.60 10.96
CA THR A 53 8.81 -17.97 12.38
C THR A 53 7.66 -17.24 13.05
N LEU A 54 7.47 -15.92 12.80
CA LEU A 54 6.35 -15.15 13.33
C LEU A 54 4.99 -15.70 12.86
N THR A 55 4.93 -16.26 11.66
CA THR A 55 3.72 -16.88 11.11
C THR A 55 3.56 -18.36 11.49
N MET A 56 4.43 -18.88 12.38
CA MET A 56 4.44 -20.28 12.82
C MET A 56 4.51 -21.28 11.66
N ASN A 57 5.16 -20.94 10.55
CA ASN A 57 5.33 -21.81 9.39
C ASN A 57 6.61 -22.66 9.56
N PRO A 58 6.50 -23.98 9.82
CA PRO A 58 7.67 -24.84 10.06
C PRO A 58 8.24 -25.43 8.76
N GLN A 59 7.88 -24.93 7.59
CA GLN A 59 8.28 -25.51 6.31
C GLN A 59 9.79 -25.40 6.10
N ALA A 60 10.46 -26.56 6.09
CA ALA A 60 11.92 -26.68 5.97
C ALA A 60 12.46 -26.03 4.68
N LEU A 61 11.66 -25.97 3.61
CA LEU A 61 12.04 -25.32 2.35
C LEU A 61 12.45 -23.85 2.52
N HIS A 62 11.96 -23.20 3.59
CA HIS A 62 12.25 -21.80 3.88
C HIS A 62 13.37 -21.59 4.89
N LEU A 63 13.67 -22.61 5.74
CA LEU A 63 14.47 -22.45 6.93
C LEU A 63 15.69 -23.38 7.01
N ASP A 64 15.65 -24.54 6.33
CA ASP A 64 16.69 -25.58 6.39
C ASP A 64 17.47 -25.62 5.07
N HIS A 65 18.69 -25.12 5.11
CA HIS A 65 19.57 -25.05 3.94
C HIS A 65 19.94 -26.45 3.41
N ALA A 66 20.17 -27.43 4.30
CA ALA A 66 20.55 -28.78 3.90
C ALA A 66 19.36 -29.49 3.21
N TYR A 67 18.17 -29.33 3.80
CA TYR A 67 16.93 -29.82 3.17
C TYR A 67 16.69 -29.17 1.81
N ALA A 68 16.74 -27.81 1.76
CA ALA A 68 16.44 -27.07 0.53
C ALA A 68 17.47 -27.35 -0.60
N ALA A 69 18.75 -27.59 -0.25
CA ALA A 69 19.77 -27.96 -1.22
C ALA A 69 19.46 -29.27 -1.95
N ALA A 70 18.72 -30.20 -1.30
CA ALA A 70 18.29 -31.47 -1.91
C ALA A 70 16.95 -31.36 -2.68
N GLN A 71 16.32 -30.19 -2.70
CA GLN A 71 15.07 -29.93 -3.41
C GLN A 71 15.32 -29.39 -4.85
N PRO A 72 14.31 -29.37 -5.72
CA PRO A 72 14.48 -28.99 -7.13
C PRO A 72 15.12 -27.59 -7.35
N PHE A 73 14.92 -26.64 -6.44
CA PHE A 73 15.51 -25.30 -6.55
C PHE A 73 16.93 -25.19 -5.98
N GLY A 74 17.42 -26.19 -5.25
CA GLY A 74 18.81 -26.28 -4.74
C GLY A 74 19.17 -25.28 -3.65
N LYS A 75 18.24 -24.46 -3.18
CA LYS A 75 18.44 -23.44 -2.13
C LYS A 75 17.11 -23.02 -1.49
N PRO A 76 17.14 -22.41 -0.28
CA PRO A 76 15.92 -21.96 0.37
C PRO A 76 15.13 -20.94 -0.47
N LEU A 77 13.81 -21.10 -0.47
CA LEU A 77 12.88 -20.15 -1.06
C LEU A 77 12.44 -19.11 -0.03
N VAL A 78 12.22 -17.89 -0.49
CA VAL A 78 11.49 -16.88 0.28
C VAL A 78 10.05 -17.34 0.44
N ASN A 79 9.49 -17.17 1.64
CA ASN A 79 8.09 -17.46 1.93
C ASN A 79 7.18 -16.64 0.99
N SER A 80 6.26 -17.31 0.30
CA SER A 80 5.39 -16.67 -0.68
C SER A 80 4.51 -15.58 -0.05
N MET A 81 4.10 -15.74 1.21
CA MET A 81 3.34 -14.71 1.90
C MET A 81 4.20 -13.49 2.26
N LEU A 82 5.50 -13.66 2.51
CA LEU A 82 6.43 -12.52 2.66
C LEU A 82 6.53 -11.74 1.34
N THR A 83 6.67 -12.44 0.21
CA THR A 83 6.69 -11.81 -1.12
C THR A 83 5.41 -11.02 -1.39
N LEU A 84 4.24 -11.60 -1.13
CA LEU A 84 2.94 -10.94 -1.28
C LEU A 84 2.80 -9.73 -0.35
N SER A 85 3.15 -9.89 0.93
CA SER A 85 3.07 -8.81 1.92
C SER A 85 3.99 -7.64 1.55
N THR A 86 5.18 -7.94 1.03
CA THR A 86 6.14 -6.93 0.55
C THR A 86 5.59 -6.18 -0.66
N LEU A 87 4.96 -6.87 -1.63
CA LEU A 87 4.30 -6.22 -2.77
C LEU A 87 3.22 -5.24 -2.31
N VAL A 88 2.37 -5.66 -1.37
CA VAL A 88 1.35 -4.77 -0.78
C VAL A 88 2.00 -3.58 -0.09
N GLY A 89 3.05 -3.81 0.71
CA GLY A 89 3.78 -2.77 1.43
C GLY A 89 4.38 -1.71 0.49
N LEU A 90 5.02 -2.13 -0.60
CA LEU A 90 5.58 -1.22 -1.62
C LEU A 90 4.53 -0.29 -2.22
N ALA A 91 3.27 -0.73 -2.33
CA ALA A 91 2.19 0.05 -2.91
C ALA A 91 1.62 1.11 -1.95
N VAL A 92 1.73 0.91 -0.63
CA VAL A 92 1.03 1.73 0.38
C VAL A 92 1.32 3.22 0.23
N GLY A 93 2.60 3.60 0.16
CA GLY A 93 3.00 5.02 0.17
C GLY A 93 2.38 5.85 -0.95
N GLN A 94 2.24 5.27 -2.15
CA GLN A 94 1.69 5.97 -3.32
C GLN A 94 0.17 5.84 -3.45
N THR A 95 -0.42 4.78 -2.89
CA THR A 95 -1.84 4.46 -3.17
C THR A 95 -2.75 4.66 -1.97
N THR A 96 -2.41 4.14 -0.79
CA THR A 96 -3.38 3.99 0.31
C THR A 96 -2.96 4.58 1.65
N GLN A 97 -1.74 5.11 1.77
CA GLN A 97 -1.27 5.68 3.05
C GLN A 97 -2.14 6.84 3.51
N GLY A 98 -2.72 6.73 4.71
CA GLY A 98 -3.57 7.76 5.31
C GLY A 98 -4.95 7.92 4.65
N THR A 99 -5.26 7.16 3.59
CA THR A 99 -6.54 7.26 2.85
C THR A 99 -7.33 5.95 2.85
N LEU A 100 -6.71 4.84 3.31
CA LEU A 100 -7.36 3.54 3.45
C LEU A 100 -8.32 3.53 4.65
N VAL A 101 -9.53 3.04 4.44
CA VAL A 101 -10.47 2.69 5.53
C VAL A 101 -10.26 1.23 5.93
N ALA A 102 -10.28 0.33 4.95
CA ALA A 102 -10.08 -1.10 5.17
C ALA A 102 -9.60 -1.81 3.89
N GLN A 103 -8.81 -2.86 4.06
CA GLN A 103 -8.59 -3.85 3.01
C GLN A 103 -9.76 -4.84 3.03
N LEU A 104 -10.48 -4.95 1.92
CA LEU A 104 -11.66 -5.82 1.82
C LEU A 104 -11.31 -7.23 1.39
N GLY A 105 -10.23 -7.39 0.61
CA GLY A 105 -9.82 -8.70 0.15
C GLY A 105 -8.57 -8.68 -0.72
N LEU A 106 -8.02 -9.88 -0.85
CA LEU A 106 -7.01 -10.25 -1.84
C LEU A 106 -7.57 -11.44 -2.64
N GLY A 107 -7.44 -11.40 -3.96
CA GLY A 107 -7.88 -12.45 -4.86
C GLY A 107 -6.88 -12.66 -5.99
N GLU A 108 -7.12 -13.69 -6.80
CA GLU A 108 -6.31 -14.01 -7.98
C GLU A 108 -4.80 -14.05 -7.69
N ILE A 109 -4.44 -14.60 -6.51
CA ILE A 109 -3.05 -14.67 -6.07
C ILE A 109 -2.33 -15.79 -6.81
N ALA A 110 -1.20 -15.45 -7.45
CA ALA A 110 -0.33 -16.40 -8.12
C ALA A 110 1.14 -16.07 -7.89
N PHE A 111 1.97 -17.11 -7.83
CA PHE A 111 3.43 -17.04 -7.68
C PHE A 111 4.11 -17.75 -8.85
N PRO A 112 4.23 -17.09 -10.03
CA PRO A 112 4.70 -17.75 -11.26
C PRO A 112 6.16 -18.21 -11.20
N HIS A 113 7.02 -17.46 -10.49
CA HIS A 113 8.44 -17.78 -10.34
C HIS A 113 8.85 -17.76 -8.88
N PRO A 114 9.84 -18.58 -8.49
CA PRO A 114 10.37 -18.60 -7.13
C PRO A 114 11.12 -17.30 -6.82
N VAL A 115 11.14 -16.94 -5.53
CA VAL A 115 11.94 -15.84 -4.99
C VAL A 115 12.98 -16.41 -4.06
N PHE A 116 14.21 -15.92 -4.14
CA PHE A 116 15.34 -16.35 -3.33
C PHE A 116 15.86 -15.21 -2.45
N HIS A 117 16.60 -15.57 -1.41
CA HIS A 117 17.30 -14.58 -0.59
C HIS A 117 18.24 -13.73 -1.47
N GLY A 118 18.19 -12.42 -1.34
CA GLY A 118 18.92 -11.48 -2.16
C GLY A 118 18.18 -10.95 -3.38
N ASP A 119 17.03 -11.54 -3.75
CA ASP A 119 16.19 -10.97 -4.81
C ASP A 119 15.58 -9.64 -4.37
N THR A 120 15.52 -8.70 -5.33
CA THR A 120 14.90 -7.39 -5.12
C THR A 120 13.54 -7.36 -5.80
N LEU A 121 12.50 -7.12 -5.00
CA LEU A 121 11.13 -7.00 -5.47
C LEU A 121 10.83 -5.56 -5.87
N TYR A 122 10.30 -5.39 -7.07
CA TYR A 122 9.71 -4.16 -7.59
C TYR A 122 8.22 -4.36 -7.80
N GLY A 123 7.41 -3.38 -7.37
CA GLY A 123 5.97 -3.47 -7.47
C GLY A 123 5.40 -2.53 -8.54
N ARG A 124 4.26 -2.93 -9.11
CA ARG A 124 3.35 -2.06 -9.85
C ARG A 124 1.91 -2.36 -9.46
N SER A 125 1.04 -1.34 -9.51
CA SER A 125 -0.40 -1.49 -9.31
C SER A 125 -1.14 -0.76 -10.40
N GLU A 126 -2.12 -1.42 -11.01
CA GLU A 126 -3.05 -0.85 -11.98
C GLU A 126 -4.43 -0.73 -11.34
N VAL A 127 -5.07 0.41 -11.44
CA VAL A 127 -6.45 0.61 -11.00
C VAL A 127 -7.39 -0.05 -12.02
N THR A 128 -8.07 -1.12 -11.62
CA THR A 128 -8.96 -1.88 -12.50
C THR A 128 -10.44 -1.58 -12.26
N ALA A 129 -10.80 -1.10 -11.07
CA ALA A 129 -12.16 -0.68 -10.77
C ALA A 129 -12.19 0.40 -9.69
N VAL A 130 -13.13 1.36 -9.84
CA VAL A 130 -13.49 2.35 -8.83
C VAL A 130 -15.01 2.44 -8.79
N ARG A 131 -15.63 2.24 -7.63
CA ARG A 131 -17.07 2.37 -7.47
C ARG A 131 -17.47 2.92 -6.11
N GLU A 132 -18.61 3.55 -6.02
CA GLU A 132 -19.16 4.00 -4.74
C GLU A 132 -19.43 2.83 -3.80
N SER A 133 -19.25 3.06 -2.51
CA SER A 133 -19.67 2.11 -1.48
C SER A 133 -21.17 2.28 -1.20
N SER A 134 -21.96 1.23 -1.38
CA SER A 134 -23.40 1.27 -1.13
C SER A 134 -23.77 1.44 0.35
N SER A 135 -22.89 0.99 1.26
CA SER A 135 -23.12 1.01 2.71
C SER A 135 -22.39 2.13 3.45
N ARG A 136 -21.48 2.85 2.78
CA ARG A 136 -20.62 3.88 3.40
C ARG A 136 -20.51 5.10 2.49
N PRO A 137 -21.45 6.06 2.59
CA PRO A 137 -21.39 7.31 1.81
C PRO A 137 -20.06 8.05 2.02
N GLY A 138 -19.51 8.63 0.95
CA GLY A 138 -18.22 9.31 0.97
C GLY A 138 -16.99 8.39 0.95
N GLN A 139 -17.21 7.09 0.78
CA GLN A 139 -16.16 6.10 0.59
C GLN A 139 -16.37 5.35 -0.71
N ARG A 140 -15.26 4.93 -1.34
CA ARG A 140 -15.27 4.15 -2.58
C ARG A 140 -14.54 2.83 -2.40
N ILE A 141 -14.96 1.85 -3.18
CA ILE A 141 -14.27 0.58 -3.30
C ILE A 141 -13.39 0.66 -4.55
N VAL A 142 -12.08 0.51 -4.34
CA VAL A 142 -11.06 0.55 -5.39
C VAL A 142 -10.44 -0.84 -5.49
N THR A 143 -10.31 -1.33 -6.72
CA THR A 143 -9.61 -2.59 -7.01
C THR A 143 -8.34 -2.30 -7.79
N PHE A 144 -7.25 -2.89 -7.33
CA PHE A 144 -5.94 -2.82 -7.95
C PHE A 144 -5.52 -4.22 -8.44
N GLN A 145 -5.05 -4.31 -9.68
CA GLN A 145 -4.27 -5.45 -10.14
C GLN A 145 -2.80 -5.17 -9.82
N MET A 146 -2.21 -5.98 -8.96
CA MET A 146 -0.84 -5.83 -8.50
C MET A 146 0.07 -6.85 -9.15
N THR A 147 1.28 -6.44 -9.51
CA THR A 147 2.33 -7.31 -10.05
C THR A 147 3.64 -6.99 -9.36
N GLY A 148 4.32 -8.02 -8.86
CA GLY A 148 5.68 -7.94 -8.34
C GLY A 148 6.64 -8.64 -9.28
N GLU A 149 7.75 -7.97 -9.60
CA GLU A 149 8.81 -8.45 -10.47
C GLU A 149 10.13 -8.46 -9.71
N ASN A 150 11.01 -9.42 -10.02
CA ASN A 150 12.36 -9.43 -9.49
C ASN A 150 13.28 -8.49 -10.29
N GLN A 151 14.57 -8.44 -9.94
CA GLN A 151 15.60 -7.63 -10.64
C GLN A 151 15.86 -8.05 -12.09
N HIS A 152 15.39 -9.22 -12.49
CA HIS A 152 15.52 -9.76 -13.86
C HIS A 152 14.28 -9.50 -14.72
N GLY A 153 13.21 -8.93 -14.13
CA GLY A 153 11.94 -8.71 -14.80
C GLY A 153 10.98 -9.93 -14.77
N ASP A 154 11.35 -10.98 -14.05
CA ASP A 154 10.45 -12.14 -13.88
C ASP A 154 9.32 -11.76 -12.94
N VAL A 155 8.09 -12.07 -13.34
CA VAL A 155 6.92 -11.89 -12.47
C VAL A 155 6.92 -12.97 -11.39
N VAL A 156 7.11 -12.56 -10.14
CA VAL A 156 7.20 -13.47 -8.98
C VAL A 156 5.92 -13.52 -8.16
N VAL A 157 5.07 -12.51 -8.28
CA VAL A 157 3.76 -12.48 -7.60
C VAL A 157 2.77 -11.63 -8.37
N ARG A 158 1.51 -12.09 -8.43
CA ARG A 158 0.34 -11.31 -8.86
C ARG A 158 -0.74 -11.41 -7.81
N ALA A 159 -1.51 -10.33 -7.64
CA ALA A 159 -2.67 -10.33 -6.77
C ALA A 159 -3.67 -9.25 -7.18
N GLN A 160 -4.95 -9.53 -7.04
CA GLN A 160 -5.98 -8.51 -7.06
C GLN A 160 -6.22 -8.02 -5.63
N ARG A 161 -6.11 -6.71 -5.38
CA ARG A 161 -6.32 -6.10 -4.08
C ARG A 161 -7.54 -5.18 -4.11
N THR A 162 -8.52 -5.42 -3.24
CA THR A 162 -9.72 -4.59 -3.12
C THR A 162 -9.71 -3.83 -1.79
N CYS A 163 -9.85 -2.52 -1.87
CA CYS A 163 -9.75 -1.58 -0.76
C CYS A 163 -11.01 -0.72 -0.64
N LEU A 164 -11.43 -0.46 0.59
CA LEU A 164 -12.36 0.63 0.91
C LEU A 164 -11.52 1.87 1.25
N MET A 165 -11.76 2.97 0.56
CA MET A 165 -10.94 4.17 0.65
C MET A 165 -11.80 5.42 0.83
N TRP A 166 -11.26 6.42 1.52
CA TRP A 166 -11.89 7.73 1.67
C TRP A 166 -11.87 8.53 0.36
N THR A 167 -12.94 9.31 0.13
CA THR A 167 -12.87 10.51 -0.71
C THR A 167 -12.25 11.66 0.09
N ALA A 168 -11.68 12.66 -0.59
CA ALA A 168 -11.03 13.78 0.09
C ALA A 168 -11.98 14.55 1.01
N SER A 169 -13.18 14.87 0.52
CA SER A 169 -14.20 15.62 1.28
C SER A 169 -14.69 14.86 2.51
N ALA A 170 -15.04 13.59 2.37
CA ALA A 170 -15.55 12.79 3.49
C ALA A 170 -14.49 12.55 4.56
N HIS A 171 -13.22 12.41 4.19
CA HIS A 171 -12.14 12.29 5.16
C HIS A 171 -11.91 13.59 5.94
N ALA A 172 -11.96 14.74 5.26
CA ALA A 172 -11.85 16.05 5.92
C ALA A 172 -12.99 16.27 6.94
N GLU A 173 -14.24 15.92 6.58
CA GLU A 173 -15.38 15.98 7.49
C GLU A 173 -15.21 15.05 8.70
N ALA A 174 -14.72 13.83 8.49
CA ALA A 174 -14.47 12.88 9.56
C ALA A 174 -13.40 13.39 10.54
N LYS A 175 -12.30 13.94 10.04
CA LYS A 175 -11.24 14.56 10.86
C LYS A 175 -11.77 15.75 11.67
N ALA A 176 -12.57 16.64 11.08
CA ALA A 176 -13.16 17.79 11.76
C ALA A 176 -14.07 17.37 12.93
N LYS A 177 -14.85 16.30 12.76
CA LYS A 177 -15.69 15.75 13.84
C LYS A 177 -14.85 15.18 14.98
N GLN A 178 -13.75 14.48 14.70
CA GLN A 178 -12.84 13.95 15.73
C GLN A 178 -12.20 15.08 16.55
N GLY A 179 -11.62 16.11 15.91
CA GLY A 179 -11.02 17.23 16.61
C GLY A 179 -11.99 18.00 17.50
N SER A 180 -13.28 18.09 17.10
CA SER A 180 -14.31 18.71 17.92
C SER A 180 -14.74 17.87 19.15
N MET A 181 -14.54 16.56 19.13
CA MET A 181 -14.81 15.68 20.27
C MET A 181 -13.65 15.72 21.30
N GLU A 182 -12.42 15.75 20.84
CA GLU A 182 -11.23 15.87 21.72
C GLU A 182 -11.15 17.19 22.48
N THR A 183 -11.69 18.28 21.89
CA THR A 183 -11.74 19.61 22.55
C THR A 183 -12.87 19.69 23.62
N ARG A 184 -13.76 18.72 23.68
CA ARG A 184 -14.89 18.69 24.64
C ARG A 184 -14.71 17.70 25.79
N ALA A 185 -13.63 16.91 25.79
CA ALA A 185 -13.27 15.97 26.84
C ALA A 185 -12.17 16.52 27.75
#